data_0d6901603732a7e974494655de64dccc
#
_entry.id   0d6901603732a7e974494655de64dccc
#
_cell.length_a   1.000
_cell.length_b   1.000
_cell.length_c   1.000
_cell.angle_alpha   90.00
_cell.angle_beta   90.00
_cell.angle_gamma   90.00
#
_symmetry.space_group_name_H-M   'P 1'
#
loop_
_entity.id
_entity.type
_entity.pdbx_description
1 polymer ?
#
loop_
_entity_poly.entity_id
_entity_poly.type
_entity_poly.pdbx_seq_one_letter_code
_entity_poly.pdbx_strand_id
1 'polypeptide(L)'
;AKSASAVGKSMMETVCAFANEPGLCGGYLLLGAKRTGIAEDGRPIYESENIENTDKIQSDFVAMCNSMFNVRIRPIINVEEYLGKTVIVVKIEELPESQKPAYFAKRGLPEGAFRRIGPSDEKCSEEDMYLFYQSADTYDSCIVDDADLDDIDENALNFYRKLRKEVNPDAEELTLNDVDLLRALGAIKKNKQGGYDLTYTGLLVFGKQMSLRRLVPSFRVDYIRISGNQWLADGDNRFEQTIDMRGPLILMVNKACSAVMDDLPKGFELKKDSMQASTPAILPNKVLREAIVNSYIHRSNRVNQPIQIIRYSNRIEIHNPGYSLKPQDDWGEPGSML
;
A
#
# COMPACT_ATOMS: atom_id res chain seq x y z
N ALA A 1 11.28 -27.37 15.63
CA ALA A 1 10.28 -28.14 16.38
C ALA A 1 9.96 -27.41 17.68
N LYS A 2 8.69 -27.36 18.05
CA LYS A 2 8.22 -26.72 19.29
C LYS A 2 7.22 -27.61 20.01
N SER A 3 7.29 -27.62 21.35
CA SER A 3 6.27 -28.25 22.20
C SER A 3 4.94 -27.53 21.99
N ALA A 4 3.85 -28.27 21.80
CA ALA A 4 2.57 -27.76 21.35
C ALA A 4 1.49 -27.76 22.42
N SER A 5 1.77 -27.23 23.60
CA SER A 5 0.69 -27.00 24.58
C SER A 5 -0.18 -25.78 24.27
N ALA A 6 0.36 -24.78 23.56
CA ALA A 6 -0.36 -23.59 23.09
C ALA A 6 0.42 -22.86 22.00
N VAL A 7 -0.29 -22.13 21.13
CA VAL A 7 0.32 -21.23 20.14
C VAL A 7 0.84 -19.98 20.87
N GLY A 8 2.15 -19.80 20.92
CA GLY A 8 2.80 -18.75 21.68
C GLY A 8 3.47 -17.68 20.81
N LYS A 9 3.83 -16.56 21.45
CA LYS A 9 4.49 -15.41 20.80
C LYS A 9 5.75 -15.77 20.02
N SER A 10 6.63 -16.59 20.60
CA SER A 10 7.86 -17.07 19.93
C SER A 10 7.58 -17.92 18.67
N MET A 11 6.42 -18.55 18.58
CA MET A 11 6.01 -19.28 17.38
C MET A 11 5.62 -18.31 16.27
N MET A 12 4.93 -17.23 16.61
CA MET A 12 4.58 -16.18 15.66
C MET A 12 5.80 -15.36 15.21
N GLU A 13 6.82 -15.21 16.04
CA GLU A 13 8.10 -14.60 15.64
C GLU A 13 8.80 -15.47 14.58
N THR A 14 8.76 -16.81 14.73
CA THR A 14 9.25 -17.75 13.68
C THR A 14 8.41 -17.65 12.39
N VAL A 15 7.09 -17.52 12.50
CA VAL A 15 6.20 -17.33 11.33
C VAL A 15 6.59 -16.06 10.58
N CYS A 16 6.78 -14.94 11.29
CA CYS A 16 7.23 -13.69 10.73
C CYS A 16 8.58 -13.83 10.03
N ALA A 17 9.54 -14.47 10.68
CA ALA A 17 10.89 -14.66 10.17
C ALA A 17 10.92 -15.52 8.90
N PHE A 18 10.14 -16.61 8.83
CA PHE A 18 10.04 -17.43 7.61
C PHE A 18 9.36 -16.70 6.46
N ALA A 19 8.37 -15.89 6.77
CA ALA A 19 7.65 -15.11 5.77
C ALA A 19 8.53 -13.99 5.15
N ASN A 20 9.47 -13.46 5.92
CA ASN A 20 10.31 -12.32 5.53
C ASN A 20 11.62 -12.71 4.85
N GLU A 21 12.24 -13.85 5.22
CA GLU A 21 13.62 -14.13 4.80
C GLU A 21 13.73 -14.35 3.29
N PRO A 22 14.48 -13.49 2.56
CA PRO A 22 14.58 -13.58 1.11
C PRO A 22 15.34 -14.85 0.67
N GLY A 23 14.76 -15.55 -0.32
CA GLY A 23 15.39 -16.74 -0.91
C GLY A 23 15.35 -17.99 -0.04
N LEU A 24 14.73 -17.93 1.15
CA LEU A 24 14.52 -19.11 2.02
C LEU A 24 13.37 -19.97 1.51
N CYS A 25 12.48 -19.45 0.67
CA CYS A 25 11.24 -20.08 0.22
C CYS A 25 10.31 -20.47 1.37
N GLY A 26 10.42 -19.77 2.51
CA GLY A 26 9.63 -20.03 3.70
C GLY A 26 10.23 -21.10 4.62
N GLY A 27 9.38 -21.79 5.38
CA GLY A 27 9.87 -22.80 6.32
C GLY A 27 8.78 -23.68 6.92
N TYR A 28 9.21 -24.67 7.70
CA TYR A 28 8.32 -25.61 8.36
C TYR A 28 8.41 -25.46 9.88
N LEU A 29 7.26 -25.41 10.52
CA LEU A 29 7.11 -25.56 11.97
C LEU A 29 6.54 -26.93 12.27
N LEU A 30 7.21 -27.67 13.13
CA LEU A 30 6.73 -28.95 13.64
C LEU A 30 6.25 -28.77 15.09
N LEU A 31 4.96 -28.95 15.32
CA LEU A 31 4.32 -28.86 16.63
C LEU A 31 4.08 -30.26 17.18
N GLY A 32 4.21 -30.45 18.49
CA GLY A 32 4.14 -31.73 19.14
C GLY A 32 5.46 -32.50 19.14
N ALA A 33 6.59 -31.79 18.92
CA ALA A 33 7.91 -32.35 19.00
C ALA A 33 8.77 -31.56 20.00
N LYS A 34 9.26 -32.26 21.04
CA LYS A 34 10.12 -31.69 22.07
C LYS A 34 11.55 -32.17 21.86
N ARG A 35 12.49 -31.23 21.93
CA ARG A 35 13.92 -31.60 21.92
C ARG A 35 14.31 -32.24 23.24
N THR A 36 14.84 -33.46 23.18
CA THR A 36 15.22 -34.26 24.37
C THR A 36 16.73 -34.44 24.50
N GLY A 37 17.49 -34.19 23.43
CA GLY A 37 18.93 -34.40 23.47
C GLY A 37 19.66 -33.95 22.20
N ILE A 38 20.91 -34.34 22.13
CA ILE A 38 21.78 -34.21 20.95
C ILE A 38 22.37 -35.59 20.71
N ALA A 39 22.29 -36.08 19.48
CA ALA A 39 22.93 -37.33 19.07
C ALA A 39 24.46 -37.21 19.01
N GLU A 40 25.17 -38.32 18.96
CA GLU A 40 26.64 -38.32 18.85
C GLU A 40 27.17 -37.58 17.61
N ASP A 41 26.37 -37.48 16.55
CA ASP A 41 26.68 -36.75 15.33
C ASP A 41 26.36 -35.24 15.40
N GLY A 42 25.94 -34.73 16.57
CA GLY A 42 25.59 -33.33 16.82
C GLY A 42 24.16 -32.96 16.42
N ARG A 43 23.35 -33.87 15.89
CA ARG A 43 21.94 -33.58 15.53
C ARG A 43 21.04 -33.56 16.75
N PRO A 44 20.06 -32.67 16.79
CA PRO A 44 19.09 -32.64 17.87
C PRO A 44 18.16 -33.87 17.80
N ILE A 45 17.96 -34.51 18.94
CA ILE A 45 16.98 -35.58 19.10
C ILE A 45 15.65 -34.98 19.52
N TYR A 46 14.57 -35.41 18.86
CA TYR A 46 13.21 -34.96 19.16
C TYR A 46 12.35 -36.15 19.52
N GLU A 47 11.53 -35.98 20.54
CA GLU A 47 10.46 -36.91 20.89
C GLU A 47 9.11 -36.29 20.61
N SER A 48 8.17 -37.09 20.09
CA SER A 48 6.81 -36.59 19.85
C SER A 48 6.03 -36.52 21.17
N GLU A 49 5.43 -35.36 21.44
CA GLU A 49 4.42 -35.15 22.47
C GLU A 49 3.04 -35.28 21.82
N ASN A 50 2.12 -36.05 22.42
CA ASN A 50 0.79 -36.17 21.87
C ASN A 50 0.03 -34.84 21.97
N ILE A 51 -0.62 -34.41 20.87
CA ILE A 51 -1.46 -33.22 20.83
C ILE A 51 -2.91 -33.63 21.06
N GLU A 52 -3.49 -33.21 22.19
CA GLU A 52 -4.86 -33.63 22.58
C GLU A 52 -5.97 -32.86 21.79
N ASN A 53 -5.73 -31.64 21.39
CA ASN A 53 -6.74 -30.79 20.72
C ASN A 53 -6.18 -30.13 19.47
N THR A 54 -6.05 -30.91 18.41
CA THR A 54 -5.49 -30.46 17.12
C THR A 54 -6.31 -29.37 16.47
N ASP A 55 -7.64 -29.42 16.51
CA ASP A 55 -8.53 -28.46 15.86
C ASP A 55 -8.42 -27.07 16.49
N LYS A 56 -8.33 -27.04 17.83
CA LYS A 56 -8.15 -25.78 18.54
C LYS A 56 -6.81 -25.15 18.20
N ILE A 57 -5.72 -25.93 18.21
CA ILE A 57 -4.38 -25.42 17.88
C ILE A 57 -4.33 -24.89 16.47
N GLN A 58 -4.92 -25.59 15.49
CA GLN A 58 -5.02 -25.13 14.11
C GLN A 58 -5.81 -23.82 14.00
N SER A 59 -6.98 -23.75 14.65
CA SER A 59 -7.82 -22.55 14.63
C SER A 59 -7.13 -21.34 15.26
N ASP A 60 -6.50 -21.54 16.43
CA ASP A 60 -5.75 -20.49 17.13
C ASP A 60 -4.56 -20.01 16.28
N PHE A 61 -3.83 -20.95 15.64
CA PHE A 61 -2.70 -20.62 14.78
C PHE A 61 -3.12 -19.77 13.58
N VAL A 62 -4.18 -20.16 12.87
CA VAL A 62 -4.74 -19.44 11.72
C VAL A 62 -5.24 -18.06 12.15
N ALA A 63 -5.96 -17.97 13.27
CA ALA A 63 -6.47 -16.71 13.79
C ALA A 63 -5.35 -15.73 14.12
N MET A 64 -4.25 -16.23 14.73
CA MET A 64 -3.08 -15.40 15.03
C MET A 64 -2.35 -14.94 13.77
N CYS A 65 -2.16 -15.81 12.77
CA CYS A 65 -1.57 -15.47 11.47
C CYS A 65 -2.38 -14.39 10.73
N ASN A 66 -3.70 -14.38 10.89
CA ASN A 66 -4.59 -13.42 10.23
C ASN A 66 -4.67 -12.06 10.95
N SER A 67 -4.44 -12.03 12.28
CA SER A 67 -4.74 -10.84 13.10
C SER A 67 -3.52 -10.13 13.69
N MET A 68 -2.36 -10.80 13.81
CA MET A 68 -1.21 -10.22 14.51
C MET A 68 -0.28 -9.41 13.61
N PHE A 69 -0.31 -9.66 12.30
CA PHE A 69 0.61 -9.03 11.35
C PHE A 69 -0.09 -7.95 10.52
N ASN A 70 0.71 -7.04 9.96
CA ASN A 70 0.27 -6.02 9.01
C ASN A 70 -0.26 -6.62 7.69
N VAL A 71 0.17 -7.85 7.35
CA VAL A 71 -0.27 -8.64 6.20
C VAL A 71 -0.81 -9.98 6.67
N ARG A 72 -1.71 -10.58 5.90
CA ARG A 72 -2.23 -11.91 6.21
C ARG A 72 -1.23 -12.97 5.75
N ILE A 73 -0.70 -13.73 6.70
CA ILE A 73 0.13 -14.90 6.43
C ILE A 73 -0.78 -16.12 6.42
N ARG A 74 -0.77 -16.89 5.32
CA ARG A 74 -1.61 -18.09 5.16
C ARG A 74 -0.78 -19.33 5.39
N PRO A 75 -0.88 -19.98 6.56
CA PRO A 75 -0.18 -21.23 6.82
C PRO A 75 -0.85 -22.38 6.08
N ILE A 76 -0.05 -23.35 5.61
CA ILE A 76 -0.52 -24.66 5.16
C ILE A 76 -0.31 -25.62 6.32
N ILE A 77 -1.40 -26.19 6.83
CA ILE A 77 -1.38 -27.00 8.06
C ILE A 77 -1.80 -28.44 7.73
N ASN A 78 -0.95 -29.40 8.06
CA ASN A 78 -1.22 -30.82 7.96
C ASN A 78 -1.12 -31.48 9.34
N VAL A 79 -2.05 -32.34 9.61
CA VAL A 79 -2.03 -33.20 10.83
C VAL A 79 -1.51 -34.56 10.41
N GLU A 80 -0.44 -34.99 11.03
CA GLU A 80 0.27 -36.22 10.68
C GLU A 80 0.38 -37.13 11.92
N GLU A 81 0.50 -38.42 11.71
CA GLU A 81 0.79 -39.37 12.78
C GLU A 81 2.25 -39.84 12.69
N TYR A 82 3.01 -39.69 13.77
CA TYR A 82 4.38 -40.15 13.87
C TYR A 82 4.60 -40.99 15.14
N LEU A 83 5.00 -42.21 14.97
CA LEU A 83 5.20 -43.20 16.06
C LEU A 83 3.99 -43.33 17.00
N GLY A 84 2.78 -43.38 16.45
CA GLY A 84 1.54 -43.49 17.21
C GLY A 84 1.14 -42.25 17.99
N LYS A 85 1.74 -41.08 17.68
CA LYS A 85 1.42 -39.78 18.28
C LYS A 85 1.11 -38.76 17.20
N THR A 86 0.15 -37.88 17.47
CA THR A 86 -0.26 -36.84 16.56
C THR A 86 0.72 -35.66 16.59
N VAL A 87 1.17 -35.23 15.44
CA VAL A 87 2.01 -34.04 15.24
C VAL A 87 1.35 -33.12 14.20
N ILE A 88 1.58 -31.80 14.29
CA ILE A 88 1.10 -30.82 13.31
C ILE A 88 2.30 -30.24 12.57
N VAL A 89 2.25 -30.32 11.25
CA VAL A 89 3.24 -29.76 10.36
C VAL A 89 2.65 -28.48 9.75
N VAL A 90 3.28 -27.35 10.03
CA VAL A 90 2.86 -26.05 9.47
C VAL A 90 3.92 -25.56 8.51
N LYS A 91 3.54 -25.37 7.26
CA LYS A 91 4.37 -24.70 6.25
C LYS A 91 4.00 -23.23 6.18
N ILE A 92 5.00 -22.38 6.30
CA ILE A 92 4.90 -20.94 6.04
C ILE A 92 5.63 -20.68 4.73
N GLU A 93 4.97 -20.06 3.80
CA GLU A 93 5.59 -19.63 2.54
C GLU A 93 6.22 -18.25 2.70
N GLU A 94 7.32 -18.04 2.00
CA GLU A 94 7.94 -16.73 1.87
C GLU A 94 6.96 -15.77 1.21
N LEU A 95 6.81 -14.58 1.76
CA LEU A 95 5.98 -13.54 1.17
C LEU A 95 6.61 -12.99 -0.11
N PRO A 96 5.79 -12.61 -1.08
CA PRO A 96 6.28 -11.83 -2.22
C PRO A 96 6.98 -10.56 -1.76
N GLU A 97 8.02 -10.13 -2.45
CA GLU A 97 8.76 -8.89 -2.16
C GLU A 97 7.82 -7.68 -1.92
N SER A 98 6.73 -7.65 -2.68
CA SER A 98 5.71 -6.60 -2.58
C SER A 98 4.93 -6.57 -1.26
N GLN A 99 5.00 -7.63 -0.45
CA GLN A 99 4.31 -7.73 0.84
C GLN A 99 5.29 -7.74 2.03
N LYS A 100 6.58 -7.72 1.76
CA LYS A 100 7.61 -7.62 2.78
C LYS A 100 7.85 -6.16 3.18
N PRO A 101 8.22 -5.91 4.42
CA PRO A 101 8.29 -6.88 5.50
C PRO A 101 6.93 -7.14 6.16
N ALA A 102 6.68 -8.41 6.56
CA ALA A 102 5.69 -8.71 7.56
C ALA A 102 6.20 -8.27 8.93
N TYR A 103 5.32 -7.69 9.73
CA TYR A 103 5.64 -7.29 11.10
C TYR A 103 4.42 -7.35 12.01
N PHE A 104 4.65 -7.48 13.30
CA PHE A 104 3.57 -7.41 14.28
C PHE A 104 2.94 -6.03 14.28
N ALA A 105 1.69 -5.92 13.87
CA ALA A 105 0.99 -4.64 13.69
C ALA A 105 1.00 -3.76 14.96
N LYS A 106 0.94 -4.37 16.14
CA LYS A 106 0.98 -3.65 17.42
C LYS A 106 2.36 -3.13 17.82
N ARG A 107 3.45 -3.63 17.22
CA ARG A 107 4.82 -3.21 17.56
C ARG A 107 5.39 -2.21 16.56
N GLY A 108 4.83 -2.16 15.33
CA GLY A 108 5.38 -1.35 14.25
C GLY A 108 6.75 -1.83 13.75
N LEU A 109 7.34 -1.03 12.87
CA LEU A 109 8.69 -1.23 12.33
C LEU A 109 9.72 -0.36 13.08
N PRO A 110 10.97 -0.81 13.18
CA PRO A 110 11.50 -2.12 12.76
C PRO A 110 11.24 -3.24 13.79
N GLU A 111 10.90 -2.93 15.02
CA GLU A 111 10.86 -3.85 16.17
C GLU A 111 9.85 -5.01 16.05
N GLY A 112 8.84 -4.84 15.22
CA GLY A 112 7.82 -5.85 14.97
C GLY A 112 8.21 -6.85 13.88
N ALA A 113 9.24 -6.59 13.10
CA ALA A 113 9.70 -7.45 12.02
C ALA A 113 10.79 -8.41 12.48
N PHE A 114 10.80 -9.61 11.93
CA PHE A 114 11.78 -10.66 12.23
C PHE A 114 12.30 -11.27 10.95
N ARG A 115 13.59 -11.65 10.96
CA ARG A 115 14.27 -12.39 9.90
C ARG A 115 14.81 -13.73 10.42
N ARG A 116 14.98 -14.68 9.52
CA ARG A 116 15.56 -15.98 9.84
C ARG A 116 17.05 -16.00 9.51
N ILE A 117 17.90 -15.95 10.54
CA ILE A 117 19.35 -16.01 10.38
C ILE A 117 19.83 -17.35 10.95
N GLY A 118 20.08 -18.30 10.05
CA GLY A 118 20.43 -19.67 10.47
C GLY A 118 19.34 -20.31 11.34
N PRO A 119 19.65 -20.72 12.59
CA PRO A 119 18.67 -21.32 13.48
C PRO A 119 17.85 -20.31 14.29
N SER A 120 18.17 -19.01 14.22
CA SER A 120 17.59 -17.96 15.08
C SER A 120 16.58 -17.09 14.36
N ASP A 121 15.58 -16.63 15.09
CA ASP A 121 14.64 -15.60 14.67
C ASP A 121 15.13 -14.27 15.28
N GLU A 122 15.73 -13.43 14.45
CA GLU A 122 16.32 -12.16 14.85
C GLU A 122 15.38 -11.01 14.51
N LYS A 123 15.32 -10.00 15.40
CA LYS A 123 14.62 -8.76 15.09
C LYS A 123 15.32 -8.04 13.96
N CYS A 124 14.55 -7.48 13.06
CA CYS A 124 15.09 -6.66 11.99
C CYS A 124 15.74 -5.39 12.54
N SER A 125 16.88 -5.04 11.98
CA SER A 125 17.55 -3.75 12.15
C SER A 125 17.03 -2.72 11.14
N GLU A 126 17.44 -1.46 11.27
CA GLU A 126 17.17 -0.43 10.24
C GLU A 126 17.82 -0.79 8.89
N GLU A 127 18.98 -1.45 8.92
CA GLU A 127 19.64 -1.94 7.70
C GLU A 127 18.84 -3.02 7.00
N ASP A 128 18.21 -3.94 7.76
CA ASP A 128 17.31 -4.94 7.20
C ASP A 128 16.08 -4.30 6.56
N MET A 129 15.54 -3.23 7.15
CA MET A 129 14.46 -2.47 6.55
C MET A 129 14.86 -1.87 5.22
N TYR A 130 16.08 -1.32 5.14
CA TYR A 130 16.61 -0.77 3.90
C TYR A 130 16.70 -1.83 2.78
N LEU A 131 17.12 -3.07 3.11
CA LEU A 131 17.14 -4.17 2.16
C LEU A 131 15.75 -4.55 1.66
N PHE A 132 14.74 -4.59 2.53
CA PHE A 132 13.36 -4.85 2.11
C PHE A 132 12.81 -3.76 1.19
N TYR A 133 13.20 -2.52 1.38
CA TYR A 133 12.79 -1.40 0.55
C TYR A 133 13.58 -1.28 -0.76
N GLN A 134 14.84 -1.74 -0.79
CA GLN A 134 15.65 -1.74 -2.02
C GLN A 134 15.29 -2.87 -2.99
N SER A 135 14.93 -4.06 -2.47
CA SER A 135 14.58 -5.22 -3.31
C SER A 135 13.16 -5.14 -3.87
N ALA A 136 12.31 -4.31 -3.30
CA ALA A 136 11.00 -4.06 -3.86
C ALA A 136 11.17 -3.16 -5.10
N ASP A 137 11.13 -3.72 -6.30
CA ASP A 137 10.62 -2.98 -7.44
C ASP A 137 9.35 -2.30 -6.93
N THR A 138 9.40 -0.98 -6.76
CA THR A 138 8.25 -0.26 -6.26
C THR A 138 7.08 -0.64 -7.16
N TYR A 139 5.91 -0.91 -6.61
CA TYR A 139 4.72 -1.26 -7.40
C TYR A 139 4.58 -0.38 -8.64
N ASP A 140 4.91 0.88 -8.48
CA ASP A 140 4.83 1.88 -9.53
C ASP A 140 5.83 1.63 -10.68
N SER A 141 6.94 0.95 -10.42
CA SER A 141 7.94 0.57 -11.44
C SER A 141 7.68 -0.77 -12.11
N CYS A 142 6.70 -1.56 -11.63
CA CYS A 142 6.30 -2.81 -12.27
C CYS A 142 5.66 -2.55 -13.63
N ILE A 143 5.84 -3.49 -14.55
CA ILE A 143 5.20 -3.46 -15.87
C ILE A 143 3.71 -3.77 -15.70
N VAL A 144 2.88 -3.11 -16.50
CA VAL A 144 1.44 -3.36 -16.56
C VAL A 144 1.18 -4.31 -17.73
N ASP A 145 0.62 -5.47 -17.42
CA ASP A 145 0.22 -6.43 -18.45
C ASP A 145 -0.85 -5.81 -19.37
N ASP A 146 -0.82 -6.12 -20.65
CA ASP A 146 -1.74 -5.62 -21.66
C ASP A 146 -1.76 -4.08 -21.85
N ALA A 147 -0.67 -3.39 -21.48
CA ALA A 147 -0.51 -1.96 -21.68
C ALA A 147 0.69 -1.68 -22.59
N ASP A 148 0.53 -0.72 -23.50
CA ASP A 148 1.58 -0.29 -24.43
C ASP A 148 1.61 1.25 -24.60
N LEU A 149 2.43 1.74 -25.51
CA LEU A 149 2.57 3.17 -25.78
C LEU A 149 1.28 3.82 -26.30
N ASP A 150 0.39 3.05 -26.92
CA ASP A 150 -0.89 3.55 -27.40
C ASP A 150 -1.84 3.89 -26.24
N ASP A 151 -1.58 3.40 -25.04
CA ASP A 151 -2.33 3.75 -23.83
C ASP A 151 -1.95 5.12 -23.23
N ILE A 152 -0.91 5.80 -23.76
CA ILE A 152 -0.45 7.12 -23.31
C ILE A 152 -1.33 8.24 -23.86
N ASP A 153 -1.70 9.20 -22.99
CA ASP A 153 -2.43 10.41 -23.35
C ASP A 153 -1.45 11.55 -23.70
N GLU A 154 -1.44 11.96 -24.96
CA GLU A 154 -0.59 13.06 -25.45
C GLU A 154 -0.85 14.39 -24.72
N ASN A 155 -2.10 14.65 -24.31
CA ASN A 155 -2.42 15.87 -23.57
C ASN A 155 -1.75 15.87 -22.19
N ALA A 156 -1.65 14.69 -21.54
CA ALA A 156 -0.96 14.56 -20.26
C ALA A 156 0.55 14.81 -20.41
N LEU A 157 1.18 14.29 -21.49
CA LEU A 157 2.60 14.57 -21.79
C LEU A 157 2.84 16.05 -22.09
N ASN A 158 2.00 16.65 -22.94
CA ASN A 158 2.11 18.07 -23.27
C ASN A 158 1.91 18.96 -22.04
N PHE A 159 1.00 18.56 -21.14
CA PHE A 159 0.77 19.26 -19.88
C PHE A 159 1.98 19.13 -18.94
N TYR A 160 2.61 17.96 -18.85
CA TYR A 160 3.87 17.80 -18.13
C TYR A 160 4.95 18.74 -18.66
N ARG A 161 5.18 18.75 -19.98
CA ARG A 161 6.17 19.64 -20.61
C ARG A 161 5.90 21.11 -20.30
N LYS A 162 4.63 21.51 -20.33
CA LYS A 162 4.22 22.89 -19.97
C LYS A 162 4.59 23.20 -18.52
N LEU A 163 4.17 22.37 -17.56
CA LEU A 163 4.47 22.58 -16.14
C LEU A 163 5.98 22.60 -15.88
N ARG A 164 6.71 21.69 -16.52
CA ARG A 164 8.16 21.61 -16.35
C ARG A 164 8.87 22.85 -16.86
N LYS A 165 8.45 23.37 -18.00
CA LYS A 165 8.96 24.59 -18.60
C LYS A 165 8.68 25.83 -17.74
N GLU A 166 7.53 25.88 -17.07
CA GLU A 166 7.18 26.96 -16.13
C GLU A 166 8.11 26.97 -14.90
N VAL A 167 8.55 25.79 -14.43
CA VAL A 167 9.44 25.66 -13.28
C VAL A 167 10.90 25.83 -13.66
N ASN A 168 11.33 25.21 -14.73
CA ASN A 168 12.71 25.28 -15.26
C ASN A 168 12.70 25.22 -16.79
N PRO A 169 12.79 26.38 -17.46
CA PRO A 169 12.77 26.44 -18.92
C PRO A 169 13.93 25.70 -19.61
N ASP A 170 15.05 25.55 -18.91
CA ASP A 170 16.29 24.95 -19.43
C ASP A 170 16.44 23.48 -19.00
N ALA A 171 15.38 22.84 -18.53
CA ALA A 171 15.40 21.46 -18.12
C ALA A 171 15.71 20.52 -19.32
N GLU A 172 16.71 19.64 -19.14
CA GLU A 172 17.21 18.75 -20.19
C GLU A 172 16.10 17.89 -20.80
N GLU A 173 15.18 17.40 -19.98
CA GLU A 173 14.09 16.54 -20.41
C GLU A 173 13.10 17.22 -21.38
N LEU A 174 13.10 18.56 -21.48
CA LEU A 174 12.26 19.28 -22.44
C LEU A 174 12.75 19.13 -23.88
N THR A 175 14.02 18.75 -24.08
CA THR A 175 14.61 18.52 -25.40
C THR A 175 14.39 17.08 -25.92
N LEU A 176 13.95 16.16 -25.05
CA LEU A 176 13.75 14.76 -25.37
C LEU A 176 12.47 14.56 -26.20
N ASN A 177 12.50 13.59 -27.11
CA ASN A 177 11.27 13.08 -27.72
C ASN A 177 10.41 12.36 -26.67
N ASP A 178 9.18 11.96 -27.01
CA ASP A 178 8.23 11.40 -26.03
C ASP A 178 8.70 10.06 -25.46
N VAL A 179 9.32 9.21 -26.27
CA VAL A 179 9.82 7.90 -25.82
C VAL A 179 10.99 8.06 -24.84
N ASP A 180 11.94 8.94 -25.17
CA ASP A 180 13.09 9.18 -24.32
C ASP A 180 12.67 9.92 -23.04
N LEU A 181 11.70 10.82 -23.10
CA LEU A 181 11.10 11.46 -21.95
C LEU A 181 10.43 10.43 -21.03
N LEU A 182 9.58 9.57 -21.58
CA LEU A 182 8.90 8.52 -20.79
C LEU A 182 9.89 7.56 -20.13
N ARG A 183 11.00 7.23 -20.81
CA ARG A 183 12.08 6.44 -20.23
C ARG A 183 12.79 7.15 -19.10
N ALA A 184 13.12 8.42 -19.28
CA ALA A 184 13.79 9.24 -18.27
C ALA A 184 12.91 9.37 -16.99
N LEU A 185 11.58 9.40 -17.17
CA LEU A 185 10.62 9.45 -16.08
C LEU A 185 10.29 8.06 -15.46
N GLY A 186 10.88 6.98 -15.98
CA GLY A 186 10.56 5.62 -15.51
C GLY A 186 9.15 5.15 -15.88
N ALA A 187 8.48 5.86 -16.80
CA ALA A 187 7.13 5.55 -17.27
C ALA A 187 7.06 4.33 -18.19
N ILE A 188 8.18 4.01 -18.85
CA ILE A 188 8.33 2.83 -19.71
C ILE A 188 9.65 2.11 -19.46
N LYS A 189 9.65 0.79 -19.68
CA LYS A 189 10.84 -0.07 -19.64
C LYS A 189 11.03 -0.76 -20.98
N LYS A 190 12.31 -0.93 -21.40
CA LYS A 190 12.64 -1.66 -22.62
C LYS A 190 12.38 -3.15 -22.42
N ASN A 191 11.64 -3.77 -23.32
CA ASN A 191 11.35 -5.20 -23.30
C ASN A 191 12.40 -6.03 -24.07
N LYS A 192 12.30 -7.35 -23.93
CA LYS A 192 13.24 -8.30 -24.56
C LYS A 192 13.13 -8.35 -26.11
N GLN A 193 12.04 -7.86 -26.67
CA GLN A 193 11.75 -7.84 -28.12
C GLN A 193 12.21 -6.54 -28.77
N GLY A 194 12.80 -5.59 -28.02
CA GLY A 194 13.27 -4.30 -28.50
C GLY A 194 12.26 -3.17 -28.50
N GLY A 195 11.02 -3.45 -28.05
CA GLY A 195 9.97 -2.47 -27.79
C GLY A 195 10.01 -1.91 -26.38
N TYR A 196 8.90 -1.32 -25.95
CA TYR A 196 8.74 -0.73 -24.62
C TYR A 196 7.44 -1.18 -23.98
N ASP A 197 7.51 -1.55 -22.72
CA ASP A 197 6.36 -1.89 -21.87
C ASP A 197 6.08 -0.73 -20.93
N LEU A 198 4.80 -0.47 -20.70
CA LEU A 198 4.35 0.59 -19.82
C LEU A 198 4.47 0.15 -18.35
N THR A 199 4.98 1.03 -17.49
CA THR A 199 4.96 0.83 -16.04
C THR A 199 3.68 1.37 -15.43
N TYR A 200 3.38 0.98 -14.17
CA TYR A 200 2.28 1.63 -13.43
C TYR A 200 2.49 3.13 -13.33
N THR A 201 3.72 3.62 -13.10
CA THR A 201 4.02 5.08 -13.17
C THR A 201 3.55 5.68 -14.48
N GLY A 202 3.91 5.07 -15.61
CA GLY A 202 3.51 5.57 -16.93
C GLY A 202 2.00 5.59 -17.12
N LEU A 203 1.35 4.47 -16.79
CA LEU A 203 -0.10 4.35 -16.90
C LEU A 203 -0.84 5.33 -15.97
N LEU A 204 -0.46 5.40 -14.69
CA LEU A 204 -1.18 6.24 -13.72
C LEU A 204 -0.99 7.73 -13.98
N VAL A 205 0.22 8.16 -14.38
CA VAL A 205 0.53 9.58 -14.57
C VAL A 205 0.08 10.09 -15.93
N PHE A 206 0.23 9.26 -16.99
CA PHE A 206 0.05 9.67 -18.39
C PHE A 206 -0.97 8.84 -19.16
N GLY A 207 -1.59 7.82 -18.56
CA GLY A 207 -2.48 6.91 -19.27
C GLY A 207 -3.80 7.54 -19.70
N LYS A 208 -4.31 7.13 -20.86
CA LYS A 208 -5.65 7.49 -21.35
C LYS A 208 -6.71 7.06 -20.36
N GLN A 209 -7.78 7.85 -20.24
CA GLN A 209 -8.89 7.55 -19.32
C GLN A 209 -9.49 6.15 -19.53
N MET A 210 -9.63 5.70 -20.76
CA MET A 210 -10.22 4.38 -21.07
C MET A 210 -9.24 3.25 -20.72
N SER A 211 -7.95 3.44 -20.90
CA SER A 211 -6.90 2.50 -20.52
C SER A 211 -6.84 2.36 -18.99
N LEU A 212 -6.88 3.48 -18.26
CA LEU A 212 -6.97 3.49 -16.80
C LEU A 212 -8.23 2.77 -16.30
N ARG A 213 -9.38 2.97 -16.98
CA ARG A 213 -10.62 2.27 -16.63
C ARG A 213 -10.54 0.77 -16.85
N ARG A 214 -9.85 0.33 -17.91
CA ARG A 214 -9.65 -1.07 -18.27
C ARG A 214 -8.68 -1.77 -17.32
N LEU A 215 -7.52 -1.16 -17.09
CA LEU A 215 -6.38 -1.80 -16.42
C LEU A 215 -6.36 -1.58 -14.90
N VAL A 216 -6.80 -0.41 -14.44
CA VAL A 216 -6.80 -0.01 -13.02
C VAL A 216 -8.12 0.68 -12.63
N PRO A 217 -9.26 -0.03 -12.66
CA PRO A 217 -10.61 0.55 -12.53
C PRO A 217 -10.85 1.31 -11.21
N SER A 218 -10.10 1.00 -10.17
CA SER A 218 -10.16 1.71 -8.88
C SER A 218 -9.35 3.02 -8.84
N PHE A 219 -8.51 3.27 -9.85
CA PHE A 219 -7.75 4.51 -9.94
C PHE A 219 -8.65 5.65 -10.42
N ARG A 220 -9.35 6.24 -9.47
CA ARG A 220 -10.26 7.37 -9.67
C ARG A 220 -10.44 8.16 -8.37
N VAL A 221 -11.07 9.32 -8.49
CA VAL A 221 -11.54 10.11 -7.35
C VAL A 221 -13.06 10.18 -7.39
N ASP A 222 -13.69 9.76 -6.31
CA ASP A 222 -15.11 9.90 -6.08
C ASP A 222 -15.34 11.15 -5.22
N TYR A 223 -15.93 12.21 -5.79
CA TYR A 223 -16.36 13.37 -5.04
C TYR A 223 -17.82 13.19 -4.64
N ILE A 224 -18.09 13.27 -3.34
CA ILE A 224 -19.39 13.00 -2.75
C ILE A 224 -19.83 14.21 -1.92
N ARG A 225 -20.99 14.76 -2.23
CA ARG A 225 -21.63 15.82 -1.44
C ARG A 225 -22.74 15.24 -0.58
N ILE A 226 -22.71 15.55 0.70
CA ILE A 226 -23.69 15.10 1.70
C ILE A 226 -24.38 16.30 2.32
N SER A 227 -25.70 16.25 2.40
CA SER A 227 -26.50 17.21 3.15
C SER A 227 -26.25 17.05 4.66
N GLY A 228 -25.89 18.13 5.33
CA GLY A 228 -25.67 18.11 6.77
C GLY A 228 -24.23 17.75 7.16
N ASN A 229 -24.04 17.30 8.41
CA ASN A 229 -22.72 17.10 9.03
C ASN A 229 -22.42 15.63 9.38
N GLN A 230 -23.29 14.70 9.04
CA GLN A 230 -23.16 13.28 9.34
C GLN A 230 -23.43 12.42 8.10
N TRP A 231 -22.76 11.26 8.07
CA TRP A 231 -23.03 10.23 7.07
C TRP A 231 -24.40 9.59 7.36
N LEU A 232 -25.38 9.83 6.49
CA LEU A 232 -26.71 9.28 6.65
C LEU A 232 -26.73 7.79 6.30
N ALA A 233 -27.38 7.00 7.17
CA ALA A 233 -27.56 5.56 6.95
C ALA A 233 -28.69 5.25 5.96
N ASP A 234 -29.61 6.20 5.71
CA ASP A 234 -30.75 6.04 4.82
C ASP A 234 -30.31 6.08 3.34
N GLY A 235 -30.70 5.05 2.58
CA GLY A 235 -30.20 4.79 1.23
C GLY A 235 -30.70 5.74 0.15
N ASP A 236 -31.94 6.25 0.28
CA ASP A 236 -32.63 6.89 -0.84
C ASP A 236 -32.27 8.37 -1.06
N ASN A 237 -31.77 9.07 -0.04
CA ASN A 237 -31.38 10.48 -0.10
C ASN A 237 -29.98 10.77 0.48
N ARG A 238 -29.09 9.78 0.44
CA ARG A 238 -27.76 9.87 1.07
C ARG A 238 -26.86 10.94 0.45
N PHE A 239 -26.91 11.08 -0.86
CA PHE A 239 -26.00 11.93 -1.62
C PHE A 239 -26.75 13.00 -2.39
N GLU A 240 -26.38 14.27 -2.22
CA GLU A 240 -26.86 15.35 -3.07
C GLU A 240 -26.21 15.30 -4.45
N GLN A 241 -24.94 14.92 -4.50
CA GLN A 241 -24.17 14.82 -5.72
C GLN A 241 -23.03 13.82 -5.58
N THR A 242 -22.78 13.07 -6.65
CA THR A 242 -21.61 12.20 -6.77
C THR A 242 -20.97 12.43 -8.14
N ILE A 243 -19.67 12.68 -8.16
CA ILE A 243 -18.87 12.87 -9.38
C ILE A 243 -17.76 11.83 -9.38
N ASP A 244 -17.79 10.90 -10.34
CA ASP A 244 -16.69 9.98 -10.64
C ASP A 244 -15.69 10.69 -11.56
N MET A 245 -14.49 10.94 -11.07
CA MET A 245 -13.44 11.59 -11.83
C MET A 245 -12.35 10.58 -12.20
N ARG A 246 -12.10 10.44 -13.50
CA ARG A 246 -11.08 9.54 -14.06
C ARG A 246 -10.19 10.26 -15.04
N GLY A 247 -8.96 9.77 -15.17
CA GLY A 247 -7.95 10.29 -16.08
C GLY A 247 -6.53 10.18 -15.53
N PRO A 248 -5.53 10.59 -16.30
CA PRO A 248 -4.15 10.59 -15.85
C PRO A 248 -3.95 11.52 -14.65
N LEU A 249 -3.18 11.08 -13.69
CA LEU A 249 -2.95 11.77 -12.40
C LEU A 249 -2.60 13.23 -12.59
N ILE A 250 -1.72 13.54 -13.55
CA ILE A 250 -1.23 14.89 -13.77
C ILE A 250 -2.36 15.88 -14.14
N LEU A 251 -3.43 15.41 -14.80
CA LEU A 251 -4.61 16.21 -15.11
C LEU A 251 -5.68 16.14 -14.01
N MET A 252 -5.73 15.04 -13.27
CA MET A 252 -6.76 14.76 -12.27
C MET A 252 -6.68 15.68 -11.06
N VAL A 253 -5.48 16.07 -10.62
CA VAL A 253 -5.29 16.99 -9.49
C VAL A 253 -6.05 18.30 -9.71
N ASN A 254 -5.90 18.90 -10.88
CA ASN A 254 -6.59 20.17 -11.20
C ASN A 254 -8.11 19.96 -11.32
N LYS A 255 -8.54 18.85 -11.92
CA LYS A 255 -9.96 18.51 -12.06
C LYS A 255 -10.63 18.32 -10.68
N ALA A 256 -9.97 17.61 -9.77
CA ALA A 256 -10.46 17.40 -8.41
C ALA A 256 -10.51 18.72 -7.62
N CYS A 257 -9.46 19.55 -7.71
CA CYS A 257 -9.44 20.88 -7.08
C CYS A 257 -10.60 21.75 -7.58
N SER A 258 -10.82 21.82 -8.91
CA SER A 258 -11.90 22.61 -9.47
C SER A 258 -13.28 22.14 -9.03
N ALA A 259 -13.52 20.81 -9.05
CA ALA A 259 -14.80 20.23 -8.62
C ALA A 259 -15.13 20.59 -7.16
N VAL A 260 -14.14 20.55 -6.26
CA VAL A 260 -14.35 20.92 -4.86
C VAL A 260 -14.54 22.43 -4.70
N MET A 261 -13.69 23.25 -5.36
CA MET A 261 -13.74 24.72 -5.24
C MET A 261 -15.03 25.33 -5.79
N ASP A 262 -15.56 24.75 -6.87
CA ASP A 262 -16.81 25.22 -7.49
C ASP A 262 -18.03 24.97 -6.59
N ASP A 263 -17.96 23.94 -5.76
CA ASP A 263 -19.02 23.55 -4.82
C ASP A 263 -18.90 24.22 -3.43
N LEU A 264 -17.74 24.84 -3.11
CA LEU A 264 -17.57 25.53 -1.84
C LEU A 264 -18.32 26.84 -1.80
N PRO A 265 -18.95 27.22 -0.65
CA PRO A 265 -19.53 28.52 -0.45
C PRO A 265 -18.48 29.61 -0.66
N LYS A 266 -18.84 30.65 -1.40
CA LYS A 266 -17.98 31.83 -1.61
C LYS A 266 -18.38 32.90 -0.60
N GLY A 267 -17.39 33.40 0.15
CA GLY A 267 -17.59 34.54 1.02
C GLY A 267 -17.90 35.79 0.19
N PHE A 268 -18.60 36.75 0.79
CA PHE A 268 -18.79 38.09 0.20
C PHE A 268 -18.04 39.11 1.05
N GLU A 269 -17.05 39.78 0.46
CA GLU A 269 -16.27 40.81 1.13
C GLU A 269 -16.23 42.09 0.29
N LEU A 270 -16.68 43.18 0.88
CA LEU A 270 -16.53 44.53 0.28
C LEU A 270 -15.21 45.10 0.78
N LYS A 271 -14.26 45.32 -0.11
CA LYS A 271 -13.05 46.08 0.20
C LYS A 271 -13.41 47.52 0.47
N LYS A 272 -12.97 48.07 1.59
CA LYS A 272 -13.30 49.46 2.06
C LYS A 272 -12.96 50.55 1.06
N ASP A 273 -12.04 50.34 0.10
CA ASP A 273 -11.54 51.33 -0.83
C ASP A 273 -11.80 50.98 -2.31
N SER A 274 -12.68 50.06 -2.61
CA SER A 274 -13.02 49.70 -3.99
C SER A 274 -14.49 49.33 -4.13
N MET A 275 -15.14 49.80 -5.21
CA MET A 275 -16.51 49.37 -5.54
C MET A 275 -16.60 47.92 -6.04
N GLN A 276 -15.50 47.17 -6.05
CA GLN A 276 -15.49 45.77 -6.47
C GLN A 276 -15.62 44.87 -5.26
N ALA A 277 -16.66 44.03 -5.25
CA ALA A 277 -16.82 42.96 -4.29
C ALA A 277 -15.79 41.86 -4.60
N SER A 278 -15.09 41.40 -3.58
CA SER A 278 -14.32 40.16 -3.67
C SER A 278 -15.12 39.01 -3.08
N THR A 279 -15.04 37.86 -3.72
CA THR A 279 -15.66 36.60 -3.21
C THR A 279 -14.55 35.64 -2.83
N PRO A 280 -13.90 35.85 -1.64
CA PRO A 280 -12.83 34.95 -1.20
C PRO A 280 -13.39 33.55 -0.98
N ALA A 281 -12.66 32.53 -1.42
CA ALA A 281 -12.96 31.16 -1.08
C ALA A 281 -12.76 30.96 0.43
N ILE A 282 -13.68 30.25 1.07
CA ILE A 282 -13.58 29.92 2.50
C ILE A 282 -12.34 29.06 2.79
N LEU A 283 -11.96 28.22 1.83
CA LEU A 283 -10.75 27.40 1.88
C LEU A 283 -9.74 27.90 0.85
N PRO A 284 -8.49 28.23 1.24
CA PRO A 284 -7.45 28.60 0.29
C PRO A 284 -7.17 27.48 -0.71
N ASN A 285 -7.13 27.80 -2.01
CA ASN A 285 -6.89 26.82 -3.07
C ASN A 285 -5.56 26.04 -2.87
N LYS A 286 -4.54 26.71 -2.32
CA LYS A 286 -3.25 26.08 -2.02
C LYS A 286 -3.38 24.93 -1.01
N VAL A 287 -4.18 25.13 0.04
CA VAL A 287 -4.40 24.10 1.08
C VAL A 287 -5.16 22.90 0.51
N LEU A 288 -6.22 23.17 -0.25
CA LEU A 288 -6.98 22.11 -0.91
C LEU A 288 -6.11 21.31 -1.90
N ARG A 289 -5.33 22.04 -2.73
CA ARG A 289 -4.43 21.40 -3.69
C ARG A 289 -3.41 20.50 -3.00
N GLU A 290 -2.81 20.97 -1.91
CA GLU A 290 -1.86 20.19 -1.11
C GLU A 290 -2.49 18.92 -0.57
N ALA A 291 -3.67 19.01 0.04
CA ALA A 291 -4.39 17.85 0.57
C ALA A 291 -4.74 16.83 -0.52
N ILE A 292 -5.17 17.29 -1.70
CA ILE A 292 -5.48 16.41 -2.84
C ILE A 292 -4.20 15.76 -3.38
N VAL A 293 -3.11 16.52 -3.56
CA VAL A 293 -1.82 15.96 -4.01
C VAL A 293 -1.33 14.91 -3.02
N ASN A 294 -1.38 15.19 -1.71
CA ASN A 294 -0.97 14.25 -0.68
C ASN A 294 -1.81 12.97 -0.70
N SER A 295 -3.11 13.06 -0.98
CA SER A 295 -3.95 11.86 -1.11
C SER A 295 -3.51 10.96 -2.26
N TYR A 296 -2.99 11.50 -3.36
CA TYR A 296 -2.44 10.71 -4.46
C TYR A 296 -1.06 10.14 -4.14
N ILE A 297 -0.17 10.94 -3.53
CA ILE A 297 1.21 10.52 -3.21
C ILE A 297 1.18 9.38 -2.17
N HIS A 298 0.32 9.47 -1.17
CA HIS A 298 0.22 8.49 -0.09
C HIS A 298 -0.79 7.37 -0.35
N ARG A 299 -1.37 7.31 -1.55
CA ARG A 299 -2.26 6.24 -1.95
C ARG A 299 -1.52 4.92 -2.12
N SER A 300 -2.04 3.83 -1.55
CA SER A 300 -1.60 2.49 -1.93
C SER A 300 -2.28 2.06 -3.24
N ASN A 301 -1.52 1.93 -4.31
CA ASN A 301 -2.02 1.47 -5.61
C ASN A 301 -2.34 -0.04 -5.63
N ARG A 302 -1.98 -0.78 -4.57
CA ARG A 302 -2.33 -2.20 -4.38
C ARG A 302 -3.72 -2.41 -3.80
N VAL A 303 -4.30 -1.39 -3.17
CA VAL A 303 -5.63 -1.46 -2.59
C VAL A 303 -6.65 -1.04 -3.66
N ASN A 304 -7.55 -1.97 -4.00
CA ASN A 304 -8.56 -1.75 -5.04
C ASN A 304 -9.73 -0.89 -4.54
N GLN A 305 -9.44 0.36 -4.18
CA GLN A 305 -10.42 1.36 -3.73
C GLN A 305 -10.11 2.73 -4.33
N PRO A 306 -11.12 3.58 -4.58
CA PRO A 306 -10.90 4.95 -5.05
C PRO A 306 -10.43 5.86 -3.92
N ILE A 307 -9.86 7.02 -4.28
CA ILE A 307 -9.78 8.16 -3.36
C ILE A 307 -11.19 8.74 -3.25
N GLN A 308 -11.65 9.02 -2.04
CA GLN A 308 -12.95 9.64 -1.82
C GLN A 308 -12.76 11.03 -1.20
N ILE A 309 -13.37 12.03 -1.81
CA ILE A 309 -13.45 13.39 -1.26
C ILE A 309 -14.90 13.60 -0.87
N ILE A 310 -15.17 13.64 0.43
CA ILE A 310 -16.53 13.77 0.98
C ILE A 310 -16.69 15.16 1.56
N ARG A 311 -17.62 15.93 0.98
CA ARG A 311 -17.97 17.26 1.46
C ARG A 311 -19.25 17.21 2.29
N TYR A 312 -19.10 17.55 3.55
CA TYR A 312 -20.21 17.84 4.47
C TYR A 312 -20.47 19.36 4.54
N SER A 313 -21.54 19.75 5.21
CA SER A 313 -21.86 21.18 5.38
C SER A 313 -20.77 21.98 6.15
N ASN A 314 -20.00 21.31 7.04
CA ASN A 314 -19.04 21.91 7.94
C ASN A 314 -17.58 21.47 7.74
N ARG A 315 -17.30 20.48 6.87
CA ARG A 315 -15.96 19.93 6.65
C ARG A 315 -15.82 19.20 5.31
N ILE A 316 -14.58 18.96 4.93
CA ILE A 316 -14.21 18.06 3.84
C ILE A 316 -13.37 16.95 4.44
N GLU A 317 -13.69 15.71 4.09
CA GLU A 317 -12.90 14.52 4.43
C GLU A 317 -12.28 13.96 3.15
N ILE A 318 -11.00 13.63 3.19
CA ILE A 318 -10.30 12.97 2.09
C ILE A 318 -9.85 11.60 2.60
N HIS A 319 -10.42 10.56 2.02
CA HIS A 319 -10.12 9.18 2.33
C HIS A 319 -9.31 8.58 1.18
N ASN A 320 -8.10 8.13 1.45
CA ASN A 320 -7.30 7.43 0.45
C ASN A 320 -7.01 5.98 0.87
N PRO A 321 -6.95 5.07 -0.12
CA PRO A 321 -6.68 3.66 0.14
C PRO A 321 -5.26 3.47 0.65
N GLY A 322 -5.10 2.59 1.63
CA GLY A 322 -3.81 2.24 2.19
C GLY A 322 -3.78 2.35 3.71
N TYR A 323 -2.60 2.22 4.25
CA TYR A 323 -2.34 2.34 5.68
C TYR A 323 -1.24 3.36 5.90
N SER A 324 -1.31 4.08 7.01
CA SER A 324 -0.22 4.94 7.40
C SER A 324 1.01 4.11 7.78
N LEU A 325 2.15 4.47 7.28
CA LEU A 325 3.44 3.92 7.72
C LEU A 325 3.85 4.48 9.09
N LYS A 326 3.26 5.61 9.47
CA LYS A 326 3.52 6.29 10.73
C LYS A 326 2.52 5.81 11.79
N PRO A 327 2.96 5.45 13.02
CA PRO A 327 2.07 5.13 14.13
C PRO A 327 1.10 6.27 14.42
N GLN A 328 -0.12 5.93 14.85
CA GLN A 328 -1.18 6.91 15.10
C GLN A 328 -0.80 7.91 16.20
N ASP A 329 0.00 7.49 17.16
CA ASP A 329 0.48 8.33 18.28
C ASP A 329 1.46 9.42 17.83
N ASP A 330 2.09 9.24 16.66
CA ASP A 330 3.06 10.18 16.09
C ASP A 330 2.45 11.21 15.14
N TRP A 331 1.11 11.24 15.00
CA TRP A 331 0.43 12.17 14.07
C TRP A 331 0.30 13.61 14.63
N GLY A 332 0.80 13.84 15.85
CA GLY A 332 0.53 15.07 16.60
C GLY A 332 1.28 16.32 16.16
N GLU A 333 2.36 16.23 15.38
CA GLU A 333 3.17 17.41 15.03
C GLU A 333 3.23 17.67 13.51
N PRO A 334 2.78 18.86 13.05
CA PRO A 334 2.95 19.28 11.67
C PRO A 334 4.43 19.36 11.27
N GLY A 335 4.80 18.74 10.15
CA GLY A 335 6.16 18.82 9.61
C GLY A 335 7.14 17.75 10.10
N SER A 336 6.73 16.78 10.92
CA SER A 336 7.56 15.62 11.19
C SER A 336 7.70 14.76 9.92
N MET A 337 8.91 14.64 9.40
CA MET A 337 9.20 13.73 8.29
C MET A 337 9.12 12.26 8.76
N LEU A 338 8.74 11.40 7.81
CA LEU A 338 8.89 9.94 7.93
C LEU A 338 10.35 9.59 7.95
#